data_340017c67e55349922b308c0edc09ff6
#
_entry.id   340017c67e55349922b308c0edc09ff6
#
_cell.length_a   1.000
_cell.length_b   1.000
_cell.length_c   1.000
_cell.angle_alpha   90.00
_cell.angle_beta   90.00
_cell.angle_gamma   90.00
#
_symmetry.space_group_name_H-M   'P 1'
#
loop_
_entity.id
_entity.type
_entity.pdbx_description
1 polymer ?
#
loop_
_entity_poly.entity_id
_entity_poly.type
_entity_poly.pdbx_seq_one_letter_code
_entity_poly.pdbx_strand_id
1 'polypeptide(L)'
;MTVNNRIKRLREIMKETAVDVYVAPTCDFHGSEYIGDYFKTREFITGFTGSAGTAVITMEEACLWTDGRYFLQAENQLKNTEVKLMKSGEAGVYTVYEYIKNIAKMLSVWYDYIASAN
;
A
#
# COMPACT_ATOMS: atom_id res chain seq x y z
N MET A 1 -15.77 6.83 8.53
CA MET A 1 -14.54 7.45 8.01
C MET A 1 -14.22 6.87 6.63
N THR A 2 -14.00 7.73 5.66
CA THR A 2 -13.73 7.31 4.29
C THR A 2 -12.26 6.90 4.12
N VAL A 3 -11.97 6.19 3.01
CA VAL A 3 -10.59 5.85 2.68
C VAL A 3 -9.73 7.11 2.58
N ASN A 4 -10.24 8.14 1.91
CA ASN A 4 -9.48 9.39 1.77
C ASN A 4 -9.18 10.04 3.12
N ASN A 5 -10.10 9.98 4.05
CA ASN A 5 -9.88 10.51 5.40
C ASN A 5 -8.85 9.69 6.16
N ARG A 6 -8.87 8.36 5.99
CA ARG A 6 -7.89 7.48 6.62
C ARG A 6 -6.49 7.75 6.09
N ILE A 7 -6.36 7.95 4.79
CA ILE A 7 -5.08 8.29 4.18
C ILE A 7 -4.58 9.64 4.69
N LYS A 8 -5.47 10.60 4.79
CA LYS A 8 -5.12 11.92 5.33
C LYS A 8 -4.58 11.79 6.76
N ARG A 9 -5.26 10.99 7.59
CA ARG A 9 -4.82 10.78 8.96
C ARG A 9 -3.47 10.07 9.02
N LEU A 10 -3.28 9.09 8.15
CA LEU A 10 -2.00 8.39 8.06
C LEU A 10 -0.88 9.36 7.70
N ARG A 11 -1.13 10.25 6.74
CA ARG A 11 -0.12 11.25 6.35
C ARG A 11 0.23 12.20 7.48
N GLU A 12 -0.74 12.55 8.33
CA GLU A 12 -0.45 13.36 9.50
C GLU A 12 0.51 12.65 10.44
N ILE A 13 0.29 11.36 10.67
CA ILE A 13 1.16 10.55 11.52
C ILE A 13 2.53 10.40 10.87
N MET A 14 2.58 10.18 9.57
CA MET A 14 3.84 10.08 8.84
C MET A 14 4.66 11.36 8.99
N LYS A 15 4.00 12.50 8.91
CA LYS A 15 4.66 13.79 9.05
C LYS A 15 5.22 13.96 10.47
N GLU A 16 4.45 13.57 11.47
CA GLU A 16 4.86 13.67 12.86
C GLU A 16 6.06 12.77 13.18
N THR A 17 6.15 11.62 12.50
CA THR A 17 7.21 10.65 12.74
C THR A 17 8.34 10.74 11.73
N ALA A 18 8.33 11.74 10.85
CA ALA A 18 9.32 11.94 9.80
C ALA A 18 9.46 10.73 8.87
N VAL A 19 8.34 10.09 8.57
CA VAL A 19 8.27 8.98 7.62
C VAL A 19 7.67 9.51 6.32
N ASP A 20 8.33 9.26 5.20
CA ASP A 20 7.91 9.79 3.90
C ASP A 20 7.16 8.78 3.06
N VAL A 21 7.35 7.50 3.31
CA VAL A 21 6.70 6.42 2.55
C VAL A 21 6.24 5.33 3.51
N TYR A 22 5.00 4.93 3.37
CA TYR A 22 4.42 3.84 4.15
C TYR A 22 4.07 2.70 3.20
N VAL A 23 4.54 1.49 3.48
CA VAL A 23 4.28 0.31 2.66
C VAL A 23 3.50 -0.72 3.47
N ALA A 24 2.37 -1.14 2.94
CA ALA A 24 1.54 -2.18 3.55
C ALA A 24 1.43 -3.36 2.59
N PRO A 25 2.37 -4.30 2.64
CA PRO A 25 2.33 -5.48 1.77
C PRO A 25 1.35 -6.52 2.31
N THR A 26 0.98 -7.46 1.46
CA THR A 26 0.10 -8.54 1.87
C THR A 26 0.74 -9.90 1.76
N CYS A 27 2.02 -9.95 1.43
CA CYS A 27 2.70 -11.22 1.38
C CYS A 27 3.02 -11.70 2.78
N ASP A 28 2.64 -12.92 3.07
CA ASP A 28 3.09 -13.59 4.28
C ASP A 28 4.11 -14.63 3.89
N PHE A 29 5.36 -14.30 4.10
CA PHE A 29 6.45 -15.19 3.75
C PHE A 29 6.62 -16.34 4.74
N HIS A 30 5.96 -16.24 5.88
CA HIS A 30 6.20 -17.17 6.97
C HIS A 30 5.00 -18.03 7.34
N GLY A 31 3.87 -17.81 6.71
CA GLY A 31 2.65 -18.50 7.07
C GLY A 31 2.23 -18.18 8.49
N SER A 32 2.54 -17.00 8.97
CA SER A 32 2.31 -16.64 10.35
C SER A 32 0.92 -16.02 10.57
N GLU A 33 0.52 -15.98 11.82
CA GLU A 33 -0.74 -15.36 12.20
C GLU A 33 -0.78 -13.86 11.97
N TYR A 34 0.36 -13.24 11.73
CA TYR A 34 0.44 -11.80 11.49
C TYR A 34 -0.15 -11.38 10.15
N ILE A 35 -0.32 -12.31 9.23
CA ILE A 35 -0.86 -11.98 7.91
C ILE A 35 -2.23 -11.31 8.02
N GLY A 36 -3.04 -11.70 9.00
CA GLY A 36 -4.34 -11.10 9.21
C GLY A 36 -4.27 -9.60 9.47
N ASP A 37 -3.26 -9.17 10.22
CA ASP A 37 -3.09 -7.76 10.54
C ASP A 37 -2.63 -6.97 9.34
N TYR A 38 -1.77 -7.54 8.50
CA TYR A 38 -1.33 -6.86 7.28
C TYR A 38 -2.47 -6.69 6.29
N PHE A 39 -3.30 -7.71 6.12
CA PHE A 39 -4.49 -7.60 5.28
C PHE A 39 -5.40 -6.50 5.81
N LYS A 40 -5.60 -6.45 7.11
CA LYS A 40 -6.46 -5.45 7.72
C LYS A 40 -5.91 -4.04 7.53
N THR A 41 -4.60 -3.86 7.64
CA THR A 41 -3.98 -2.56 7.46
C THR A 41 -4.16 -2.07 6.03
N ARG A 42 -3.86 -2.90 5.05
CA ARG A 42 -4.05 -2.52 3.66
C ARG A 42 -5.50 -2.26 3.35
N GLU A 43 -6.41 -3.13 3.80
CA GLU A 43 -7.84 -2.96 3.61
C GLU A 43 -8.33 -1.67 4.25
N PHE A 44 -7.86 -1.39 5.47
CA PHE A 44 -8.24 -0.17 6.18
C PHE A 44 -7.82 1.08 5.41
N ILE A 45 -6.61 1.08 4.88
CA ILE A 45 -6.05 2.26 4.21
C ILE A 45 -6.58 2.42 2.79
N THR A 46 -6.80 1.33 2.06
CA THR A 46 -7.19 1.43 0.64
C THR A 46 -8.62 0.99 0.34
N GLY A 47 -9.23 0.22 1.22
CA GLY A 47 -10.53 -0.37 0.93
C GLY A 47 -10.47 -1.61 0.04
N PHE A 48 -9.28 -2.04 -0.38
CA PHE A 48 -9.13 -3.20 -1.22
C PHE A 48 -9.04 -4.48 -0.37
N THR A 49 -9.94 -5.43 -0.65
CA THR A 49 -10.06 -6.65 0.15
C THR A 49 -9.51 -7.90 -0.53
N GLY A 50 -8.93 -7.78 -1.71
CA GLY A 50 -8.32 -8.92 -2.40
C GLY A 50 -7.16 -9.51 -1.59
N SER A 51 -6.87 -10.79 -1.81
CA SER A 51 -5.89 -11.50 -1.00
C SER A 51 -4.43 -11.25 -1.40
N ALA A 52 -4.19 -10.55 -2.49
CA ALA A 52 -2.83 -10.23 -2.93
C ALA A 52 -2.74 -8.78 -3.38
N GLY A 53 -1.82 -8.04 -2.81
CA GLY A 53 -1.61 -6.65 -3.17
C GLY A 53 -0.72 -5.94 -2.17
N THR A 54 -0.15 -4.83 -2.60
CA THR A 54 0.70 -4.01 -1.76
C THR A 54 0.27 -2.55 -1.91
N ALA A 55 0.05 -1.89 -0.79
CA ALA A 55 -0.27 -0.46 -0.79
C ALA A 55 0.99 0.34 -0.47
N VAL A 56 1.18 1.44 -1.18
CA VAL A 56 2.26 2.39 -0.90
C VAL A 56 1.63 3.77 -0.80
N ILE A 57 1.83 4.40 0.34
CA ILE A 57 1.30 5.73 0.62
C ILE A 57 2.46 6.70 0.79
N THR A 58 2.46 7.76 0.00
CA THR A 58 3.42 8.85 0.16
C THR A 58 2.68 10.10 0.60
N MET A 59 3.39 11.18 0.81
CA MET A 59 2.75 12.44 1.18
C MET A 59 1.88 12.99 0.05
N GLU A 60 2.12 12.58 -1.18
CA GLU A 60 1.43 13.10 -2.34
C GLU A 60 0.57 12.08 -3.08
N GLU A 61 0.89 10.80 -2.95
CA GLU A 61 0.22 9.75 -3.70
C GLU A 61 -0.17 8.57 -2.82
N ALA A 62 -1.14 7.81 -3.28
CA ALA A 62 -1.52 6.55 -2.67
C ALA A 62 -1.70 5.56 -3.81
N CYS A 63 -1.04 4.43 -3.74
CA CYS A 63 -1.06 3.44 -4.82
C CYS A 63 -1.29 2.04 -4.27
N LEU A 64 -1.97 1.22 -5.07
CA LEU A 64 -2.17 -0.19 -4.75
C LEU A 64 -1.70 -1.03 -5.94
N TRP A 65 -0.76 -1.93 -5.69
CA TRP A 65 -0.34 -2.93 -6.68
C TRP A 65 -1.08 -4.23 -6.43
N THR A 66 -1.65 -4.79 -7.48
CA THR A 66 -2.23 -6.12 -7.43
C THR A 66 -2.09 -6.78 -8.81
N ASP A 67 -2.33 -8.09 -8.88
CA ASP A 67 -2.17 -8.82 -10.14
C ASP A 67 -3.50 -8.96 -10.88
N GLY A 68 -3.43 -9.54 -12.09
CA GLY A 68 -4.59 -9.61 -12.99
C GLY A 68 -5.84 -10.27 -12.42
N ARG A 69 -5.66 -11.17 -11.45
CA ARG A 69 -6.81 -11.83 -10.82
C ARG A 69 -7.73 -10.86 -10.11
N TYR A 70 -7.20 -9.71 -9.70
CA TYR A 70 -7.92 -8.75 -8.87
C TYR A 70 -8.14 -7.39 -9.51
N PHE A 71 -7.76 -7.20 -10.77
CA PHE A 71 -7.88 -5.90 -11.41
C PHE A 71 -9.30 -5.34 -11.36
N LEU A 72 -10.27 -6.15 -11.73
CA LEU A 72 -11.66 -5.70 -11.75
C LEU A 72 -12.17 -5.37 -10.35
N GLN A 73 -11.86 -6.24 -9.38
CA GLN A 73 -12.22 -6.00 -8.00
C GLN A 73 -11.60 -4.71 -7.47
N ALA A 74 -10.32 -4.52 -7.76
CA ALA A 74 -9.60 -3.33 -7.31
C ALA A 74 -10.17 -2.06 -7.94
N GLU A 75 -10.46 -2.09 -9.24
CA GLU A 75 -11.05 -0.95 -9.91
C GLU A 75 -12.36 -0.54 -9.25
N ASN A 76 -13.19 -1.51 -8.89
CA ASN A 76 -14.46 -1.24 -8.23
C ASN A 76 -14.27 -0.72 -6.80
N GLN A 77 -13.36 -1.32 -6.05
CA GLN A 77 -13.17 -0.97 -4.64
C GLN A 77 -12.41 0.34 -4.44
N LEU A 78 -11.52 0.68 -5.37
CA LEU A 78 -10.78 1.94 -5.29
C LEU A 78 -11.53 3.11 -5.91
N LYS A 79 -12.68 2.86 -6.48
CA LYS A 79 -13.50 3.90 -7.09
C LYS A 79 -13.86 4.96 -6.04
N ASN A 80 -13.80 6.22 -6.43
CA ASN A 80 -14.07 7.35 -5.55
C ASN A 80 -13.05 7.52 -4.42
N THR A 81 -11.90 6.86 -4.50
CA THR A 81 -10.79 7.08 -3.59
C THR A 81 -9.64 7.70 -4.36
N GLU A 82 -8.67 8.25 -3.62
CA GLU A 82 -7.46 8.79 -4.25
C GLU A 82 -6.43 7.71 -4.57
N VAL A 83 -6.72 6.46 -4.23
CA VAL A 83 -5.78 5.36 -4.42
C VAL A 83 -5.72 4.97 -5.90
N LYS A 84 -4.52 5.00 -6.47
CA LYS A 84 -4.30 4.61 -7.86
C LYS A 84 -4.06 3.12 -7.95
N LEU A 85 -4.66 2.48 -8.93
CA LEU A 85 -4.42 1.06 -9.19
C LEU A 85 -3.18 0.90 -10.06
N MET A 86 -2.20 0.16 -9.55
CA MET A 86 -0.98 -0.18 -10.28
C MET A 86 -1.09 -1.64 -10.69
N LYS A 87 -1.33 -1.87 -11.98
CA LYS A 87 -1.59 -3.21 -12.51
C LYS A 87 -0.27 -3.95 -12.70
N SER A 88 0.09 -4.75 -11.71
CA SER A 88 1.35 -5.49 -11.71
C SER A 88 1.53 -6.36 -12.95
N GLY A 89 2.67 -6.27 -13.57
CA GLY A 89 3.00 -7.07 -14.74
C GLY A 89 2.65 -6.43 -16.06
N GLU A 90 1.93 -5.32 -16.06
CA GLU A 90 1.62 -4.63 -17.32
C GLU A 90 2.75 -3.72 -17.74
N ALA A 91 2.92 -3.58 -19.05
CA ALA A 91 3.98 -2.74 -19.62
C ALA A 91 3.80 -1.29 -19.15
N GLY A 92 4.91 -0.68 -18.78
CA GLY A 92 4.89 0.72 -18.35
C GLY A 92 4.52 0.93 -16.90
N VAL A 93 4.20 -0.13 -16.18
CA VAL A 93 3.86 -0.03 -14.76
C VAL A 93 5.08 -0.38 -13.93
N TYR A 94 5.49 0.53 -13.05
CA TYR A 94 6.59 0.28 -12.14
C TYR A 94 6.22 -0.84 -11.16
N THR A 95 7.22 -1.65 -10.78
CA THR A 95 7.05 -2.52 -9.61
C THR A 95 7.09 -1.67 -8.35
N VAL A 96 6.65 -2.24 -7.24
CA VAL A 96 6.73 -1.55 -5.94
C VAL A 96 8.16 -1.09 -5.67
N TYR A 97 9.13 -1.98 -5.91
CA TYR A 97 10.54 -1.68 -5.69
C TYR A 97 11.00 -0.50 -6.55
N GLU A 98 10.67 -0.53 -7.84
CA GLU A 98 11.06 0.55 -8.76
C GLU A 98 10.44 1.87 -8.37
N TYR A 99 9.17 1.84 -7.99
CA TYR A 99 8.45 3.04 -7.56
C TYR A 99 9.12 3.68 -6.34
N ILE A 100 9.37 2.86 -5.33
CA ILE A 100 9.99 3.35 -4.10
C ILE A 100 11.39 3.85 -4.36
N LYS A 101 12.15 3.13 -5.18
CA LYS A 101 13.51 3.53 -5.52
C LYS A 101 13.55 4.89 -6.20
N ASN A 102 12.59 5.17 -7.06
CA ASN A 102 12.53 6.44 -7.78
C ASN A 102 12.19 7.62 -6.87
N ILE A 103 11.33 7.41 -5.88
CA ILE A 103 10.85 8.52 -5.06
C ILE A 103 11.59 8.66 -3.73
N ALA A 104 12.31 7.63 -3.31
CA ALA A 104 12.82 7.54 -1.95
C ALA A 104 14.34 7.64 -1.84
N LYS A 105 14.99 8.35 -2.76
CA LYS A 105 16.45 8.42 -2.77
C LYS A 105 17.06 8.83 -1.44
N MET A 106 16.45 9.78 -0.76
CA MET A 106 16.92 10.28 0.53
C MET A 106 15.82 10.29 1.56
N LEU A 107 14.73 9.56 1.31
CA LEU A 107 13.56 9.57 2.16
C LEU A 107 13.58 8.42 3.16
N SER A 108 12.90 8.63 4.29
CA SER A 108 12.68 7.57 5.26
C SER A 108 11.55 6.67 4.75
N VAL A 109 11.79 5.36 4.76
CA VAL A 109 10.80 4.37 4.32
C VAL A 109 10.43 3.50 5.50
N TRP A 110 9.13 3.39 5.77
CA TRP A 110 8.62 2.58 6.86
C TRP A 110 7.82 1.41 6.29
N TYR A 111 8.20 0.21 6.68
CA TYR A 111 7.56 -1.01 6.19
C TYR A 111 6.78 -1.64 7.33
N ASP A 112 5.48 -1.64 7.19
CA ASP A 112 4.59 -2.23 8.17
C ASP A 112 4.95 -3.69 8.44
N TYR A 113 5.21 -4.42 7.38
CA TYR A 113 5.49 -5.84 7.50
C TYR A 113 6.90 -6.13 8.04
N ILE A 114 7.85 -5.22 7.87
CA ILE A 114 9.21 -5.43 8.38
C ILE A 114 9.21 -5.50 9.90
N ALA A 115 8.37 -4.70 10.53
CA ALA A 115 8.27 -4.71 11.98
C ALA A 115 7.88 -6.09 12.52
N SER A 116 7.15 -6.87 11.72
CA SER A 116 6.72 -8.20 12.11
C SER A 116 7.66 -9.30 11.62
N ALA A 117 8.36 -9.04 10.53
CA ALA A 117 9.25 -10.03 9.94
C ALA A 117 10.52 -10.21 10.77
N ASN A 118 10.88 -9.21 11.51
CA ASN A 118 12.06 -9.26 12.37
C ASN A 118 11.66 -9.64 13.78
#